data_2120d6b129cb2b1fd40512a818e870c5
#
_entry.id   2120d6b129cb2b1fd40512a818e870c5
#
_cell.length_a   1.000
_cell.length_b   1.000
_cell.length_c   1.000
_cell.angle_alpha   90.00
_cell.angle_beta   90.00
_cell.angle_gamma   90.00
#
_symmetry.space_group_name_H-M   'P 1'
#
loop_
_entity.id
_entity.type
_entity.pdbx_description
1 polymer ?
#
loop_
_entity_poly.entity_id
_entity_poly.type
_entity_poly.pdbx_seq_one_letter_code
_entity_poly.pdbx_strand_id
1 'polypeptide(L)'
;MTVVGTIKRKEDLKQISEKFKSQDLIVTTEEEYSQTLCIQFAQEKTELLKNFEPGQKVKIEIKLRGKEVVKDGKPPMVFNTLSAWKIERAI
;
A
#
# COMPACT_ATOMS: atom_id res chain seq x y z
N MET A 1 -10.97 5.17 -4.32
CA MET A 1 -11.34 4.54 -3.04
C MET A 1 -10.49 5.12 -1.91
N THR A 2 -11.12 5.48 -0.81
CA THR A 2 -10.47 6.15 0.30
C THR A 2 -10.34 5.24 1.50
N VAL A 3 -9.13 5.17 2.08
CA VAL A 3 -8.88 4.43 3.32
C VAL A 3 -8.48 5.42 4.40
N VAL A 4 -9.14 5.35 5.55
CA VAL A 4 -8.77 6.13 6.73
C VAL A 4 -8.32 5.16 7.81
N GLY A 5 -7.16 5.41 8.38
CA GLY A 5 -6.62 4.54 9.40
C GLY A 5 -5.36 5.08 10.04
N THR A 6 -4.79 4.26 10.91
CA THR A 6 -3.57 4.61 11.63
C THR A 6 -2.41 3.78 11.10
N ILE A 7 -1.29 4.43 10.85
CA ILE A 7 -0.09 3.73 10.36
C ILE A 7 0.42 2.81 11.47
N LYS A 8 0.50 1.52 11.16
CA LYS A 8 1.04 0.53 12.08
C LYS A 8 2.55 0.44 11.94
N ARG A 9 3.04 0.41 10.71
CA ARG A 9 4.47 0.42 10.42
C ARG A 9 4.73 0.72 8.95
N LYS A 10 5.93 1.19 8.65
CA LYS A 10 6.42 1.35 7.28
C LYS A 10 7.35 0.18 6.99
N GLU A 11 7.12 -0.52 5.91
CA GLU A 11 8.03 -1.57 5.48
C GLU A 11 9.23 -0.95 4.77
N ASP A 12 10.28 -1.74 4.57
CA ASP A 12 11.48 -1.25 3.90
C ASP A 12 11.22 -0.95 2.43
N LEU A 13 11.92 0.07 1.92
CA LEU A 13 11.90 0.37 0.50
C LEU A 13 12.51 -0.80 -0.26
N LYS A 14 11.81 -1.27 -1.29
CA LYS A 14 12.26 -2.38 -2.12
C LYS A 14 12.57 -1.91 -3.53
N GLN A 15 13.76 -2.20 -3.99
CA GLN A 15 14.15 -1.97 -5.39
C GLN A 15 13.87 -3.27 -6.13
N ILE A 16 12.72 -3.32 -6.80
CA ILE A 16 12.25 -4.52 -7.47
C ILE A 16 13.03 -4.79 -8.75
N SER A 17 13.33 -3.73 -9.50
CA SER A 17 14.11 -3.80 -10.72
C SER A 17 14.87 -2.49 -10.88
N GLU A 18 15.68 -2.39 -11.91
CA GLU A 18 16.45 -1.17 -12.18
C GLU A 18 15.57 0.08 -12.24
N LYS A 19 14.36 -0.06 -12.76
CA LYS A 19 13.45 1.07 -12.96
C LYS A 19 12.23 1.08 -12.07
N PHE A 20 12.09 0.09 -11.18
CA PHE A 20 10.90 0.00 -10.33
C PHE A 20 11.25 -0.17 -8.87
N LYS A 21 10.74 0.73 -8.06
CA LYS A 21 10.86 0.65 -6.60
C LYS A 21 9.49 0.77 -5.96
N SER A 22 9.32 0.17 -4.79
CA SER A 22 8.07 0.26 -4.05
C SER A 22 8.33 0.18 -2.55
N GLN A 23 7.37 0.66 -1.79
CA GLN A 23 7.39 0.59 -0.35
C GLN A 23 5.97 0.36 0.14
N ASP A 24 5.80 -0.58 1.05
CA ASP A 24 4.49 -0.90 1.60
C ASP A 24 4.28 -0.18 2.93
N LEU A 25 3.07 0.30 3.10
CA LEU A 25 2.63 0.93 4.33
C LEU A 25 1.56 0.05 4.96
N ILE A 26 1.76 -0.35 6.21
CA ILE A 26 0.79 -1.18 6.92
C ILE A 26 -0.10 -0.28 7.76
N VAL A 27 -1.39 -0.32 7.49
CA VAL A 27 -2.38 0.59 8.08
C VAL A 27 -3.50 -0.23 8.72
N THR A 28 -3.93 0.17 9.91
CA THR A 28 -5.10 -0.39 10.56
C THR A 28 -6.27 0.57 10.32
N THR A 29 -7.33 0.07 9.71
CA THR A 29 -8.47 0.92 9.36
C THR A 29 -9.24 1.35 10.60
N GLU A 30 -9.88 2.52 10.49
CA GLU A 30 -10.69 3.07 11.56
C GLU A 30 -12.16 2.75 11.30
N GLU A 31 -12.58 1.59 11.79
CA GLU A 31 -13.95 1.14 11.65
C GLU A 31 -14.25 0.12 12.76
N GLU A 32 -15.52 -0.23 12.92
CA GLU A 32 -15.95 -1.14 14.01
C GLU A 32 -15.18 -2.46 14.01
N TYR A 33 -15.01 -3.04 12.82
CA TYR A 33 -14.19 -4.24 12.66
C TYR A 33 -12.95 -3.84 11.88
N SER A 34 -11.94 -3.35 12.60
CA SER A 34 -10.74 -2.84 11.95
C SER A 34 -10.02 -3.92 11.13
N GLN A 35 -9.49 -3.50 10.00
CA GLN A 35 -8.73 -4.35 9.09
C GLN A 35 -7.28 -3.86 9.04
N THR A 36 -6.37 -4.79 8.86
CA THR A 36 -4.96 -4.44 8.63
C THR A 36 -4.71 -4.55 7.13
N LEU A 37 -4.33 -3.45 6.52
CA LEU A 37 -4.13 -3.35 5.07
C LEU A 37 -2.67 -3.09 4.74
N CYS A 38 -2.20 -3.74 3.68
CA CYS A 38 -0.88 -3.48 3.11
C CYS A 38 -1.10 -2.62 1.86
N ILE A 39 -0.64 -1.37 1.91
CA ILE A 39 -0.86 -0.41 0.83
C ILE A 39 0.46 -0.10 0.15
N GLN A 40 0.52 -0.32 -1.16
CA GLN A 40 1.73 -0.14 -1.94
C GLN A 40 1.88 1.30 -2.43
N PHE A 41 3.07 1.87 -2.18
CA PHE A 41 3.49 3.12 -2.78
C PHE A 41 4.62 2.80 -3.75
N ALA A 42 4.47 3.21 -5.01
CA ALA A 42 5.41 2.85 -6.06
C ALA A 42 6.05 4.08 -6.69
N GLN A 43 7.29 3.91 -7.15
CA GLN A 43 8.06 4.92 -7.86
C GLN A 43 8.17 6.21 -7.04
N GLU A 44 7.89 7.37 -7.63
CA GLU A 44 8.00 8.67 -6.93
C GLU A 44 7.05 8.78 -5.74
N LYS A 45 6.00 7.95 -5.67
CA LYS A 45 5.08 7.96 -4.53
C LYS A 45 5.74 7.48 -3.24
N THR A 46 6.83 6.73 -3.34
CA THR A 46 7.57 6.29 -2.15
C THR A 46 8.12 7.47 -1.36
N GLU A 47 8.39 8.58 -2.03
CA GLU A 47 8.90 9.79 -1.38
C GLU A 47 7.87 10.39 -0.41
N LEU A 48 6.58 10.18 -0.67
CA LEU A 48 5.52 10.70 0.19
C LEU A 48 5.59 10.12 1.60
N LEU A 49 6.05 8.87 1.72
CA LEU A 49 6.12 8.19 3.01
C LEU A 49 7.17 8.75 3.95
N LYS A 50 8.10 9.55 3.45
CA LYS A 50 9.12 10.18 4.29
C LYS A 50 8.52 11.16 5.28
N ASN A 51 7.34 11.68 4.99
CA ASN A 51 6.66 12.67 5.81
C ASN A 51 5.69 12.05 6.83
N PHE A 52 5.58 10.73 6.86
CA PHE A 52 4.63 10.04 7.71
C PHE A 52 5.32 8.99 8.58
N GLU A 53 4.84 8.85 9.82
CA GLU A 53 5.43 7.95 10.79
C GLU A 53 4.38 7.03 11.41
N PRO A 54 4.80 5.86 11.97
CA PRO A 54 3.88 4.98 12.69
C PRO A 54 3.14 5.74 13.79
N GLY A 55 1.88 5.40 13.97
CA GLY A 55 1.02 6.03 14.97
C GLY A 55 0.22 7.21 14.44
N GLN A 56 0.55 7.72 13.27
CA GLN A 56 -0.20 8.84 12.68
C GLN A 56 -1.45 8.34 11.99
N LYS A 57 -2.51 9.13 12.11
CA LYS A 57 -3.77 8.87 11.43
C LYS A 57 -3.72 9.50 10.04
N VAL A 58 -4.03 8.72 9.04
CA VAL A 58 -3.91 9.14 7.65
C VAL A 58 -5.14 8.80 6.83
N LYS A 59 -5.30 9.55 5.74
CA LYS A 59 -6.30 9.31 4.72
C LYS A 59 -5.56 9.04 3.42
N ILE A 60 -5.82 7.88 2.84
CA ILE A 60 -5.10 7.43 1.66
C ILE A 60 -6.08 7.16 0.53
N GLU A 61 -5.81 7.75 -0.63
CA GLU A 61 -6.57 7.44 -1.84
C GLU A 61 -5.87 6.28 -2.53
N ILE A 62 -6.62 5.20 -2.77
CA ILE A 62 -6.07 4.00 -3.37
C ILE A 62 -6.83 3.59 -4.62
N LYS A 63 -6.15 2.78 -5.42
CA LYS A 63 -6.70 2.14 -6.60
C LYS A 63 -6.46 0.64 -6.44
N LEU A 64 -7.51 -0.15 -6.67
CA LEU A 64 -7.35 -1.60 -6.66
C LEU A 64 -6.74 -2.03 -7.99
N ARG A 65 -5.70 -2.84 -7.90
CA ARG A 65 -5.06 -3.42 -9.07
C ARG A 65 -5.07 -4.92 -8.94
N GLY A 66 -5.30 -5.59 -10.07
CA GLY A 66 -5.29 -7.04 -10.11
C GLY A 66 -4.45 -7.52 -11.27
N LYS A 67 -3.78 -8.63 -11.07
CA LYS A 67 -2.97 -9.26 -12.10
C LYS A 67 -3.11 -10.77 -11.99
N GLU A 68 -3.36 -11.41 -13.12
CA GLU A 68 -3.37 -12.86 -13.20
C GLU A 68 -2.05 -13.34 -13.81
N VAL A 69 -1.43 -14.31 -13.15
CA VAL A 69 -0.20 -14.91 -13.61
C VAL A 69 -0.49 -16.38 -13.98
N VAL A 70 -0.22 -16.73 -15.22
CA VAL A 70 -0.42 -18.09 -15.72
C VAL A 70 0.95 -18.66 -16.08
N LYS A 71 1.29 -19.80 -15.47
CA LYS A 71 2.54 -20.49 -15.75
C LYS A 71 2.25 -21.94 -16.14
N ASP A 72 3.07 -22.46 -17.03
CA ASP A 72 2.93 -23.86 -17.48
C ASP A 72 3.02 -24.81 -16.29
N GLY A 73 2.07 -25.74 -16.23
CA GLY A 73 2.07 -26.77 -15.21
C GLY A 73 1.61 -26.33 -13.82
N LYS A 74 1.12 -25.09 -13.69
CA LYS A 74 0.63 -24.56 -12.41
C LYS A 74 -0.73 -23.91 -12.59
N PRO A 75 -1.58 -23.92 -11.53
CA PRO A 75 -2.84 -23.22 -11.59
C PRO A 75 -2.62 -21.71 -11.74
N PRO A 76 -3.53 -21.00 -12.40
CA PRO A 76 -3.45 -19.54 -12.46
C PRO A 76 -3.50 -18.93 -11.07
N MET A 77 -2.74 -17.86 -10.87
CA MET A 77 -2.74 -17.11 -9.62
C MET A 77 -3.15 -15.67 -9.87
N VAL A 78 -3.97 -15.13 -8.98
CA VAL A 78 -4.41 -13.75 -9.06
C VAL A 78 -3.83 -12.98 -7.89
N PHE A 79 -3.16 -11.86 -8.18
CA PHE A 79 -2.59 -10.98 -7.18
C PHE A 79 -3.34 -9.66 -7.17
N ASN A 80 -3.79 -9.26 -5.99
CA ASN A 80 -4.46 -7.97 -5.81
C ASN A 80 -3.56 -7.03 -5.05
N THR A 81 -3.52 -5.77 -5.48
CA THR A 81 -2.69 -4.75 -4.85
C THR A 81 -3.52 -3.50 -4.58
N LEU A 82 -3.39 -2.98 -3.37
CA LEU A 82 -3.93 -1.67 -3.01
C LEU A 82 -2.84 -0.65 -3.34
N SER A 83 -3.02 0.09 -4.42
CA SER A 83 -2.01 1.02 -4.91
C SER A 83 -2.38 2.45 -4.55
N ALA A 84 -1.56 3.09 -3.74
CA ALA A 84 -1.81 4.45 -3.30
C ALA A 84 -1.35 5.48 -4.33
N TRP A 85 -2.12 6.54 -4.49
CA TRP A 85 -1.72 7.66 -5.32
C TRP A 85 -1.76 8.99 -4.57
N LYS A 86 -2.34 9.02 -3.37
CA LYS A 86 -2.37 10.21 -2.53
C LYS A 86 -2.45 9.81 -1.06
N ILE A 87 -1.75 10.54 -0.21
CA ILE A 87 -1.81 10.36 1.24
C ILE A 87 -1.78 11.73 1.92
N GLU A 88 -2.60 11.88 2.96
CA GLU A 88 -2.62 13.09 3.76
C GLU A 88 -2.96 12.74 5.21
N ARG A 89 -2.66 13.65 6.12
CA ARG A 89 -3.02 13.46 7.53
C ARG A 89 -4.53 13.58 7.69
N ALA A 90 -5.10 12.68 8.47
CA ALA A 90 -6.53 12.69 8.79
C ALA A 90 -6.67 13.12 10.27
N ILE A 91 -6.74 14.38 10.50
CA ILE A 91 -6.85 14.91 11.85
C ILE A 91 -8.31 15.09 12.21
#